data_5e78bc05f6ad5f2bf5d49fdf24605a14
#
_entry.id   5e78bc05f6ad5f2bf5d49fdf24605a14
#
_cell.length_a   1.000
_cell.length_b   1.000
_cell.length_c   1.000
_cell.angle_alpha   90.00
_cell.angle_beta   90.00
_cell.angle_gamma   90.00
#
_symmetry.space_group_name_H-M   'P 1'
#
loop_
_entity.id
_entity.type
_entity.pdbx_description
1 polymer ?
#
loop_
_entity_poly.entity_id
_entity_poly.type
_entity_poly.pdbx_seq_one_letter_code
_entity_poly.pdbx_strand_id
1 'polypeptide(L)'
;ETIGYFNEQGVTLNVISGDDPRTVSSIARVVGVPGADAYVDATTLDTPAKLDAAVDRYHVFGRVTPQQKRELVQALKRRGHTVAMTGDGVNDVLALKEADCSVAMAAGSDAARNVAEIVLVDNDFASMPAVVAEGRRSINNLQRSAALFLTKTLFSMGLAALCIALPPYPFEPIQMTLINFFCIGAPGFVLGLEPNNARVKGSFLTNVLKRALPASIAVILAAALDIFVARVFGFSQLTLSTMCLLTSCAASVSLIWRISQPLTPLRVVLFVFVVAGILTGVIGFPELLSIASLSISQMVILAVIVVFTCSVFFKLATMMDSLKPRRRHAATGFGRGVRVRLGRGGGKVSSTGSTVERFAKRVAADMAQRREDRTAREAEARALEGVAQGQPQPKKKKSAGAKRSRVTKSAQGIKVSMPSKKKK
;
A
#
# COMPACT_ATOMS: atom_id res chain seq x y z
N GLU A 1 23.63 -14.58 -16.05
CA GLU A 1 23.67 -13.48 -15.05
C GLU A 1 22.32 -13.31 -14.35
N THR A 2 21.21 -13.05 -15.06
CA THR A 2 19.86 -12.80 -14.51
C THR A 2 19.31 -13.98 -13.71
N ILE A 3 19.47 -15.22 -14.18
CA ILE A 3 19.06 -16.43 -13.46
C ILE A 3 19.84 -16.56 -12.14
N GLY A 4 21.16 -16.31 -12.17
CA GLY A 4 21.99 -16.30 -10.96
C GLY A 4 21.50 -15.26 -9.94
N TYR A 5 21.20 -14.04 -10.40
CA TYR A 5 20.62 -13.01 -9.56
C TYR A 5 19.34 -13.47 -8.84
N PHE A 6 18.37 -14.05 -9.56
CA PHE A 6 17.13 -14.53 -8.94
C PHE A 6 17.36 -15.67 -7.94
N ASN A 7 18.29 -16.58 -8.24
CA ASN A 7 18.67 -17.64 -7.30
C ASN A 7 19.23 -17.08 -5.99
N GLU A 8 20.15 -16.09 -6.07
CA GLU A 8 20.70 -15.40 -4.90
C GLU A 8 19.62 -14.68 -4.10
N GLN A 9 18.57 -14.20 -4.77
CA GLN A 9 17.41 -13.59 -4.11
C GLN A 9 16.46 -14.62 -3.49
N GLY A 10 16.72 -15.92 -3.64
CA GLY A 10 15.87 -16.99 -3.13
C GLY A 10 14.56 -17.14 -3.89
N VAL A 11 14.57 -16.82 -5.19
CA VAL A 11 13.44 -17.02 -6.11
C VAL A 11 13.59 -18.39 -6.77
N THR A 12 12.57 -19.22 -6.68
CA THR A 12 12.50 -20.49 -7.43
C THR A 12 12.04 -20.21 -8.85
N LEU A 13 12.84 -20.64 -9.82
CA LEU A 13 12.53 -20.47 -11.24
C LEU A 13 11.88 -21.74 -11.78
N ASN A 14 10.74 -21.60 -12.43
CA ASN A 14 10.04 -22.68 -13.12
C ASN A 14 9.91 -22.34 -14.61
N VAL A 15 10.13 -23.30 -15.48
CA VAL A 15 9.99 -23.17 -16.94
C VAL A 15 8.73 -23.90 -17.38
N ILE A 16 7.81 -23.18 -18.04
CA ILE A 16 6.52 -23.72 -18.48
C ILE A 16 6.40 -23.49 -20.00
N SER A 17 6.52 -24.55 -20.80
CA SER A 17 6.50 -24.48 -22.26
C SER A 17 5.48 -25.43 -22.89
N GLY A 18 5.00 -25.08 -24.08
CA GLY A 18 4.23 -25.99 -24.95
C GLY A 18 5.10 -27.05 -25.64
N ASP A 19 6.41 -26.88 -25.66
CA ASP A 19 7.36 -27.77 -26.35
C ASP A 19 7.64 -29.07 -25.59
N ASP A 20 8.38 -29.99 -26.24
CA ASP A 20 8.76 -31.25 -25.65
C ASP A 20 9.57 -31.04 -24.35
N PRO A 21 9.23 -31.73 -23.24
CA PRO A 21 9.82 -31.47 -21.94
C PRO A 21 11.34 -31.76 -21.89
N ARG A 22 11.85 -32.68 -22.71
CA ARG A 22 13.29 -32.98 -22.78
C ARG A 22 14.07 -31.84 -23.42
N THR A 23 13.50 -31.25 -24.50
CA THR A 23 14.10 -30.10 -25.17
C THR A 23 14.13 -28.91 -24.24
N VAL A 24 13.00 -28.62 -23.54
CA VAL A 24 12.89 -27.52 -22.57
C VAL A 24 13.87 -27.71 -21.41
N SER A 25 13.98 -28.92 -20.87
CA SER A 25 14.95 -29.27 -19.80
C SER A 25 16.38 -29.04 -20.25
N SER A 26 16.73 -29.47 -21.46
CA SER A 26 18.09 -29.29 -22.01
C SER A 26 18.46 -27.81 -22.15
N ILE A 27 17.54 -26.98 -22.66
CA ILE A 27 17.72 -25.52 -22.74
C ILE A 27 17.81 -24.89 -21.35
N ALA A 28 16.90 -25.24 -20.45
CA ALA A 28 16.90 -24.74 -19.09
C ALA A 28 18.22 -25.02 -18.34
N ARG A 29 18.81 -26.21 -18.58
CA ARG A 29 20.12 -26.57 -18.03
C ARG A 29 21.25 -25.71 -18.59
N VAL A 30 21.26 -25.49 -19.91
CA VAL A 30 22.29 -24.66 -20.57
C VAL A 30 22.26 -23.22 -20.05
N VAL A 31 21.09 -22.66 -19.81
CA VAL A 31 20.96 -21.29 -19.27
C VAL A 31 21.11 -21.22 -17.75
N GLY A 32 21.28 -22.38 -17.07
CA GLY A 32 21.60 -22.44 -15.63
C GLY A 32 20.38 -22.36 -14.69
N VAL A 33 19.20 -22.82 -15.12
CA VAL A 33 18.03 -22.95 -14.24
C VAL A 33 18.26 -24.08 -13.24
N PRO A 34 18.23 -23.84 -11.93
CA PRO A 34 18.40 -24.89 -10.93
C PRO A 34 17.26 -25.91 -11.00
N GLY A 35 17.63 -27.18 -10.86
CA GLY A 35 16.66 -28.28 -10.91
C GLY A 35 16.08 -28.54 -12.31
N ALA A 36 16.72 -28.06 -13.39
CA ALA A 36 16.29 -28.27 -14.78
C ALA A 36 16.15 -29.73 -15.17
N ASP A 37 16.87 -30.65 -14.49
CA ASP A 37 16.79 -32.10 -14.70
C ASP A 37 15.45 -32.70 -14.21
N ALA A 38 14.79 -32.02 -13.28
CA ALA A 38 13.46 -32.39 -12.78
C ALA A 38 12.38 -31.83 -13.71
N TYR A 39 12.09 -32.56 -14.78
CA TYR A 39 11.07 -32.18 -15.77
C TYR A 39 9.89 -33.15 -15.79
N VAL A 40 8.76 -32.70 -16.30
CA VAL A 40 7.55 -33.52 -16.45
C VAL A 40 6.79 -33.16 -17.73
N ASP A 41 6.16 -34.17 -18.33
CA ASP A 41 5.22 -34.02 -19.43
C ASP A 41 3.84 -33.68 -18.86
N ALA A 42 3.35 -32.48 -19.16
CA ALA A 42 2.08 -31.98 -18.64
C ALA A 42 0.86 -32.75 -19.15
N THR A 43 0.97 -33.52 -20.22
CA THR A 43 -0.09 -34.43 -20.70
C THR A 43 -0.42 -35.53 -19.68
N THR A 44 0.51 -35.84 -18.76
CA THR A 44 0.29 -36.82 -17.67
C THR A 44 -0.37 -36.22 -16.44
N LEU A 45 -0.51 -34.87 -16.38
CA LEU A 45 -1.05 -34.09 -15.25
C LEU A 45 -2.51 -33.74 -15.52
N ASP A 46 -3.39 -34.75 -15.54
CA ASP A 46 -4.78 -34.67 -15.93
C ASP A 46 -5.73 -34.27 -14.77
N THR A 47 -5.23 -34.21 -13.54
CA THR A 47 -6.01 -33.86 -12.36
C THR A 47 -5.36 -32.75 -11.54
N PRO A 48 -6.15 -31.89 -10.85
CA PRO A 48 -5.63 -30.86 -9.96
C PRO A 48 -4.69 -31.41 -8.87
N ALA A 49 -4.96 -32.61 -8.38
CA ALA A 49 -4.11 -33.25 -7.37
C ALA A 49 -2.71 -33.62 -7.92
N LYS A 50 -2.64 -34.09 -9.18
CA LYS A 50 -1.36 -34.36 -9.84
C LYS A 50 -0.61 -33.06 -10.12
N LEU A 51 -1.29 -31.97 -10.52
CA LEU A 51 -0.69 -30.65 -10.69
C LEU A 51 -0.12 -30.12 -9.36
N ASP A 52 -0.89 -30.22 -8.27
CA ASP A 52 -0.46 -29.79 -6.94
C ASP A 52 0.78 -30.60 -6.44
N ALA A 53 0.87 -31.88 -6.76
CA ALA A 53 2.03 -32.69 -6.43
C ALA A 53 3.24 -32.39 -7.36
N ALA A 54 2.96 -32.05 -8.61
CA ALA A 54 4.00 -31.81 -9.61
C ALA A 54 4.77 -30.49 -9.34
N VAL A 55 4.09 -29.43 -8.88
CA VAL A 55 4.74 -28.13 -8.59
C VAL A 55 5.72 -28.17 -7.41
N ASP A 56 5.60 -29.17 -6.53
CA ASP A 56 6.56 -29.38 -5.44
C ASP A 56 7.81 -30.13 -5.88
N ARG A 57 7.75 -30.87 -7.01
CA ARG A 57 8.79 -31.81 -7.43
C ARG A 57 9.53 -31.37 -8.68
N TYR A 58 8.86 -30.70 -9.61
CA TYR A 58 9.40 -30.41 -10.94
C TYR A 58 9.55 -28.89 -11.13
N HIS A 59 10.61 -28.53 -11.87
CA HIS A 59 10.89 -27.12 -12.23
C HIS A 59 10.73 -26.85 -13.74
N VAL A 60 10.60 -27.92 -14.54
CA VAL A 60 10.39 -27.82 -15.99
C VAL A 60 9.14 -28.60 -16.38
N PHE A 61 8.21 -27.91 -17.01
CA PHE A 61 6.93 -28.42 -17.48
C PHE A 61 6.88 -28.28 -19.01
N GLY A 62 6.82 -29.39 -19.73
CA GLY A 62 6.69 -29.42 -21.20
C GLY A 62 5.32 -29.85 -21.64
N ARG A 63 4.96 -29.58 -22.90
CA ARG A 63 3.65 -29.85 -23.53
C ARG A 63 2.46 -29.29 -22.76
N VAL A 64 2.67 -28.12 -22.16
CA VAL A 64 1.66 -27.46 -21.33
C VAL A 64 0.66 -26.70 -22.21
N THR A 65 -0.63 -26.97 -22.03
CA THR A 65 -1.70 -26.21 -22.67
C THR A 65 -1.91 -24.84 -21.99
N PRO A 66 -2.53 -23.85 -22.66
CA PRO A 66 -2.82 -22.54 -22.05
C PRO A 66 -3.62 -22.64 -20.76
N GLN A 67 -4.57 -23.57 -20.68
CA GLN A 67 -5.36 -23.80 -19.47
C GLN A 67 -4.50 -24.38 -18.35
N GLN A 68 -3.64 -25.35 -18.65
CA GLN A 68 -2.72 -25.92 -17.65
C GLN A 68 -1.67 -24.91 -17.18
N LYS A 69 -1.23 -23.95 -18.02
CA LYS A 69 -0.36 -22.84 -17.56
C LYS A 69 -1.03 -22.06 -16.42
N ARG A 70 -2.31 -21.73 -16.56
CA ARG A 70 -3.09 -21.10 -15.49
C ARG A 70 -3.21 -21.96 -14.26
N GLU A 71 -3.51 -23.26 -14.43
CA GLU A 71 -3.69 -24.19 -13.31
C GLU A 71 -2.39 -24.44 -12.54
N LEU A 72 -1.22 -24.44 -13.19
CA LEU A 72 0.10 -24.48 -12.56
C LEU A 72 0.34 -23.24 -11.69
N VAL A 73 0.02 -22.04 -12.19
CA VAL A 73 0.09 -20.80 -11.40
C VAL A 73 -0.82 -20.91 -10.17
N GLN A 74 -2.05 -21.39 -10.35
CA GLN A 74 -2.98 -21.62 -9.24
C GLN A 74 -2.47 -22.65 -8.23
N ALA A 75 -1.85 -23.73 -8.70
CA ALA A 75 -1.25 -24.75 -7.84
C ALA A 75 -0.13 -24.17 -6.98
N LEU A 76 0.78 -23.38 -7.55
CA LEU A 76 1.84 -22.68 -6.83
C LEU A 76 1.24 -21.70 -5.78
N LYS A 77 0.20 -20.95 -6.13
CA LYS A 77 -0.49 -20.05 -5.20
C LYS A 77 -1.18 -20.81 -4.06
N ARG A 78 -1.80 -21.98 -4.33
CA ARG A 78 -2.38 -22.83 -3.28
C ARG A 78 -1.34 -23.33 -2.29
N ARG A 79 -0.09 -23.54 -2.73
CA ARG A 79 1.07 -23.88 -1.88
C ARG A 79 1.60 -22.69 -1.08
N GLY A 80 1.06 -21.50 -1.27
CA GLY A 80 1.42 -20.28 -0.53
C GLY A 80 2.58 -19.50 -1.15
N HIS A 81 2.94 -19.81 -2.39
CA HIS A 81 3.93 -19.02 -3.15
C HIS A 81 3.31 -17.74 -3.71
N THR A 82 4.10 -16.68 -3.76
CA THR A 82 3.81 -15.49 -4.58
C THR A 82 4.42 -15.73 -5.94
N VAL A 83 3.60 -15.68 -6.99
CA VAL A 83 3.98 -16.11 -8.33
C VAL A 83 4.10 -14.92 -9.26
N ALA A 84 5.29 -14.73 -9.85
CA ALA A 84 5.49 -13.89 -11.01
C ALA A 84 5.45 -14.74 -12.28
N MET A 85 4.69 -14.33 -13.29
CA MET A 85 4.59 -14.99 -14.59
C MET A 85 5.11 -14.08 -15.69
N THR A 86 6.07 -14.59 -16.47
CA THR A 86 6.53 -13.92 -17.69
C THR A 86 6.05 -14.68 -18.90
N GLY A 87 5.47 -13.97 -19.88
CA GLY A 87 5.00 -14.57 -21.12
C GLY A 87 4.78 -13.51 -22.20
N ASP A 88 4.92 -13.91 -23.47
CA ASP A 88 4.83 -13.05 -24.63
C ASP A 88 3.70 -13.44 -25.61
N GLY A 89 3.18 -14.65 -25.47
CA GLY A 89 2.18 -15.23 -26.37
C GLY A 89 0.72 -15.05 -25.89
N VAL A 90 -0.21 -15.21 -26.85
CA VAL A 90 -1.65 -15.27 -26.54
C VAL A 90 -1.96 -16.44 -25.61
N ASN A 91 -1.18 -17.51 -25.70
CA ASN A 91 -1.30 -18.72 -24.86
C ASN A 91 -0.97 -18.49 -23.40
N ASP A 92 -0.29 -17.38 -23.05
CA ASP A 92 0.13 -17.02 -21.70
C ASP A 92 -0.89 -16.13 -20.98
N VAL A 93 -1.84 -15.55 -21.70
CA VAL A 93 -2.82 -14.57 -21.17
C VAL A 93 -3.55 -15.07 -19.93
N LEU A 94 -3.96 -16.35 -19.91
CA LEU A 94 -4.67 -16.91 -18.77
C LEU A 94 -3.76 -17.03 -17.53
N ALA A 95 -2.51 -17.43 -17.73
CA ALA A 95 -1.51 -17.54 -16.66
C ALA A 95 -1.04 -16.16 -16.16
N LEU A 96 -0.85 -15.20 -17.07
CA LEU A 96 -0.52 -13.80 -16.74
C LEU A 96 -1.60 -13.16 -15.87
N LYS A 97 -2.88 -13.37 -16.19
CA LYS A 97 -4.00 -12.86 -15.36
C LYS A 97 -4.12 -13.51 -14.00
N GLU A 98 -3.65 -14.75 -13.87
CA GLU A 98 -3.73 -15.50 -12.62
C GLU A 98 -2.58 -15.20 -11.67
N ALA A 99 -1.42 -14.80 -12.19
CA ALA A 99 -0.22 -14.51 -11.43
C ALA A 99 -0.41 -13.32 -10.47
N ASP A 100 0.42 -13.24 -9.43
CA ASP A 100 0.47 -12.11 -8.50
C ASP A 100 1.27 -10.93 -9.07
N CYS A 101 2.12 -11.19 -10.05
CA CYS A 101 2.81 -10.19 -10.87
C CYS A 101 2.97 -10.75 -12.28
N SER A 102 2.59 -9.99 -13.29
CA SER A 102 2.66 -10.41 -14.68
C SER A 102 3.56 -9.50 -15.51
N VAL A 103 4.43 -10.14 -16.31
CA VAL A 103 5.44 -9.47 -17.15
C VAL A 103 5.27 -9.90 -18.60
N ALA A 104 5.17 -8.95 -19.52
CA ALA A 104 5.17 -9.22 -20.96
C ALA A 104 6.34 -8.55 -21.67
N MET A 105 6.68 -9.06 -22.85
CA MET A 105 7.64 -8.42 -23.75
C MET A 105 6.91 -7.45 -24.67
N ALA A 106 7.53 -6.31 -25.01
CA ALA A 106 6.91 -5.33 -25.93
C ALA A 106 6.70 -5.92 -27.33
N ALA A 107 7.59 -6.81 -27.81
CA ALA A 107 7.44 -7.53 -29.07
C ALA A 107 6.42 -8.68 -28.99
N GLY A 108 5.90 -9.00 -27.81
CA GLY A 108 4.89 -10.03 -27.62
C GLY A 108 3.53 -9.65 -28.19
N SER A 109 2.54 -10.54 -28.01
CA SER A 109 1.16 -10.30 -28.48
C SER A 109 0.50 -9.13 -27.77
N ASP A 110 -0.37 -8.39 -28.47
CA ASP A 110 -1.19 -7.33 -27.87
C ASP A 110 -2.02 -7.85 -26.68
N ALA A 111 -2.51 -9.08 -26.78
CA ALA A 111 -3.28 -9.70 -25.73
C ALA A 111 -2.45 -9.92 -24.44
N ALA A 112 -1.19 -10.32 -24.57
CA ALA A 112 -0.28 -10.46 -23.42
C ALA A 112 0.07 -9.09 -22.81
N ARG A 113 0.43 -8.11 -23.67
CA ARG A 113 0.73 -6.74 -23.22
C ARG A 113 -0.41 -6.07 -22.47
N ASN A 114 -1.64 -6.24 -22.96
CA ASN A 114 -2.83 -5.61 -22.36
C ASN A 114 -3.24 -6.20 -21.02
N VAL A 115 -2.76 -7.40 -20.67
CA VAL A 115 -3.09 -8.05 -19.40
C VAL A 115 -1.94 -8.03 -18.41
N ALA A 116 -0.71 -7.79 -18.87
CA ALA A 116 0.48 -7.74 -18.04
C ALA A 116 0.51 -6.43 -17.22
N GLU A 117 1.01 -6.54 -15.98
CA GLU A 117 1.23 -5.38 -15.11
C GLU A 117 2.52 -4.64 -15.47
N ILE A 118 3.49 -5.36 -16.04
CA ILE A 118 4.78 -4.82 -16.46
C ILE A 118 5.03 -5.23 -17.92
N VAL A 119 5.50 -4.29 -18.73
CA VAL A 119 5.93 -4.56 -20.12
C VAL A 119 7.40 -4.18 -20.26
N LEU A 120 8.25 -5.14 -20.65
CA LEU A 120 9.67 -4.90 -20.93
C LEU A 120 9.82 -4.34 -22.34
N VAL A 121 10.14 -3.05 -22.42
CA VAL A 121 10.19 -2.29 -23.69
C VAL A 121 11.40 -2.70 -24.54
N ASP A 122 12.50 -3.05 -23.91
CA ASP A 122 13.74 -3.53 -24.51
C ASP A 122 13.69 -5.01 -24.98
N ASN A 123 12.61 -5.71 -24.68
CA ASN A 123 12.42 -7.14 -24.98
C ASN A 123 13.50 -8.05 -24.39
N ASP A 124 14.19 -7.58 -23.36
CA ASP A 124 15.25 -8.33 -22.71
C ASP A 124 14.89 -8.66 -21.26
N PHE A 125 14.85 -9.94 -20.93
CA PHE A 125 14.66 -10.42 -19.57
C PHE A 125 15.82 -10.04 -18.63
N ALA A 126 16.98 -9.68 -19.18
CA ALA A 126 18.13 -9.22 -18.40
C ALA A 126 17.88 -7.86 -17.70
N SER A 127 16.87 -7.11 -18.09
CA SER A 127 16.44 -5.86 -17.39
C SER A 127 15.63 -6.12 -16.11
N MET A 128 15.14 -7.33 -15.87
CA MET A 128 14.34 -7.67 -14.68
C MET A 128 15.01 -7.37 -13.33
N PRO A 129 16.33 -7.58 -13.12
CA PRO A 129 17.00 -7.12 -11.89
C PRO A 129 16.84 -5.62 -11.63
N ALA A 130 16.89 -4.78 -12.67
CA ALA A 130 16.68 -3.34 -12.54
C ALA A 130 15.23 -3.02 -12.15
N VAL A 131 14.26 -3.71 -12.73
CA VAL A 131 12.82 -3.59 -12.37
C VAL A 131 12.61 -3.95 -10.90
N VAL A 132 13.21 -5.05 -10.42
CA VAL A 132 13.12 -5.45 -9.00
C VAL A 132 13.79 -4.42 -8.09
N ALA A 133 14.95 -3.87 -8.49
CA ALA A 133 15.64 -2.83 -7.73
C ALA A 133 14.77 -1.57 -7.60
N GLU A 134 14.12 -1.13 -8.67
CA GLU A 134 13.22 0.03 -8.68
C GLU A 134 11.97 -0.22 -7.83
N GLY A 135 11.36 -1.40 -7.92
CA GLY A 135 10.26 -1.79 -7.05
C GLY A 135 10.63 -1.77 -5.56
N ARG A 136 11.83 -2.24 -5.20
CA ARG A 136 12.36 -2.17 -3.83
C ARG A 136 12.59 -0.72 -3.40
N ARG A 137 13.17 0.11 -4.26
CA ARG A 137 13.36 1.54 -4.01
C ARG A 137 12.04 2.20 -3.69
N SER A 138 11.04 2.01 -4.55
CA SER A 138 9.70 2.60 -4.40
C SER A 138 9.04 2.19 -3.08
N ILE A 139 9.02 0.89 -2.75
CA ILE A 139 8.40 0.39 -1.51
C ILE A 139 9.14 0.90 -0.27
N ASN A 140 10.48 0.85 -0.26
CA ASN A 140 11.27 1.29 0.89
C ASN A 140 11.10 2.79 1.15
N ASN A 141 11.10 3.61 0.09
CA ASN A 141 10.93 5.04 0.19
C ASN A 141 9.52 5.41 0.60
N LEU A 142 8.51 4.75 0.01
CA LEU A 142 7.10 4.95 0.40
C LEU A 142 6.87 4.59 1.87
N GLN A 143 7.49 3.52 2.39
CA GLN A 143 7.40 3.17 3.81
C GLN A 143 7.97 4.26 4.72
N ARG A 144 9.07 4.92 4.32
CA ARG A 144 9.67 6.01 5.09
C ARG A 144 8.77 7.24 5.12
N SER A 145 8.34 7.70 3.95
CA SER A 145 7.44 8.85 3.83
C SER A 145 6.10 8.58 4.54
N ALA A 146 5.50 7.41 4.32
CA ALA A 146 4.26 7.01 4.98
C ALA A 146 4.38 7.00 6.51
N ALA A 147 5.54 6.62 7.07
CA ALA A 147 5.74 6.65 8.52
C ALA A 147 5.69 8.09 9.07
N LEU A 148 6.26 9.07 8.37
CA LEU A 148 6.21 10.48 8.77
C LEU A 148 4.78 11.02 8.74
N PHE A 149 4.06 10.81 7.63
CA PHE A 149 2.67 11.26 7.49
C PHE A 149 1.74 10.58 8.50
N LEU A 150 1.91 9.26 8.69
CA LEU A 150 1.09 8.51 9.65
C LEU A 150 1.36 8.95 11.09
N THR A 151 2.60 9.29 11.44
CA THR A 151 2.95 9.84 12.76
C THR A 151 2.13 11.08 13.05
N LYS A 152 2.07 12.03 12.10
CA LYS A 152 1.24 13.24 12.24
C LYS A 152 -0.23 12.91 12.45
N THR A 153 -0.79 12.05 11.62
CA THR A 153 -2.20 11.67 11.71
C THR A 153 -2.52 11.05 13.06
N LEU A 154 -1.67 10.12 13.53
CA LEU A 154 -1.87 9.42 14.80
C LEU A 154 -1.75 10.36 16.01
N PHE A 155 -0.72 11.22 16.04
CA PHE A 155 -0.61 12.16 17.17
C PHE A 155 -1.70 13.22 17.14
N SER A 156 -2.13 13.72 15.99
CA SER A 156 -3.23 14.67 15.88
C SER A 156 -4.55 14.07 16.38
N MET A 157 -4.84 12.80 16.01
CA MET A 157 -6.00 12.07 16.55
C MET A 157 -5.90 11.88 18.07
N GLY A 158 -4.72 11.47 18.55
CA GLY A 158 -4.48 11.28 19.97
C GLY A 158 -4.60 12.58 20.78
N LEU A 159 -4.08 13.69 20.25
CA LEU A 159 -4.23 15.01 20.85
C LEU A 159 -5.69 15.48 20.85
N ALA A 160 -6.42 15.28 19.78
CA ALA A 160 -7.85 15.59 19.74
C ALA A 160 -8.62 14.83 20.84
N ALA A 161 -8.33 13.54 21.00
CA ALA A 161 -8.90 12.73 22.08
C ALA A 161 -8.46 13.21 23.47
N LEU A 162 -7.17 13.56 23.64
CA LEU A 162 -6.63 14.10 24.89
C LEU A 162 -7.32 15.42 25.29
N CYS A 163 -7.55 16.31 24.33
CA CYS A 163 -8.16 17.62 24.57
C CYS A 163 -9.65 17.57 24.94
N ILE A 164 -10.34 16.45 24.70
CA ILE A 164 -11.69 16.23 25.24
C ILE A 164 -11.63 16.16 26.77
N ALA A 165 -10.59 15.51 27.32
CA ALA A 165 -10.41 15.38 28.77
C ALA A 165 -9.60 16.53 29.38
N LEU A 166 -8.67 17.10 28.64
CA LEU A 166 -7.72 18.11 29.09
C LEU A 166 -7.67 19.33 28.14
N PRO A 167 -8.75 20.15 28.07
CA PRO A 167 -8.73 21.38 27.29
C PRO A 167 -7.74 22.40 27.91
N PRO A 168 -7.21 23.39 27.15
CA PRO A 168 -7.44 23.67 25.71
C PRO A 168 -6.54 22.88 24.77
N TYR A 169 -6.77 23.03 23.43
CA TYR A 169 -5.87 22.44 22.42
C TYR A 169 -4.49 23.11 22.49
N PRO A 170 -3.39 22.32 22.57
CA PRO A 170 -2.09 22.85 22.97
C PRO A 170 -1.26 23.46 21.83
N PHE A 171 -1.81 23.64 20.63
CA PHE A 171 -1.08 24.20 19.50
C PHE A 171 -1.78 25.37 18.85
N GLU A 172 -0.99 26.35 18.42
CA GLU A 172 -1.46 27.36 17.49
C GLU A 172 -1.38 26.84 16.05
N PRO A 173 -2.38 27.12 15.18
CA PRO A 173 -2.41 26.62 13.80
C PRO A 173 -1.15 26.95 13.00
N ILE A 174 -0.58 28.13 13.19
CA ILE A 174 0.63 28.59 12.50
C ILE A 174 1.86 27.74 12.85
N GLN A 175 1.96 27.30 14.10
CA GLN A 175 3.06 26.44 14.59
C GLN A 175 3.09 25.09 13.88
N MET A 176 1.92 24.56 13.47
CA MET A 176 1.83 23.34 12.71
C MET A 176 2.51 23.42 11.35
N THR A 177 2.67 24.63 10.78
CA THR A 177 3.38 24.85 9.52
C THR A 177 4.87 24.46 9.65
N LEU A 178 5.50 24.79 10.77
CA LEU A 178 6.90 24.42 11.04
C LEU A 178 7.05 22.90 11.07
N ILE A 179 6.19 22.20 11.82
CA ILE A 179 6.21 20.73 11.88
C ILE A 179 5.92 20.13 10.51
N ASN A 180 4.91 20.62 9.79
CA ASN A 180 4.52 20.10 8.49
C ASN A 180 5.64 20.22 7.47
N PHE A 181 6.35 21.34 7.44
CA PHE A 181 7.41 21.56 6.46
C PHE A 181 8.70 20.82 6.85
N PHE A 182 9.25 21.10 8.05
CA PHE A 182 10.57 20.59 8.43
C PHE A 182 10.55 19.15 8.95
N CYS A 183 9.49 18.73 9.65
CA CYS A 183 9.46 17.39 10.23
C CYS A 183 8.80 16.34 9.33
N ILE A 184 8.02 16.74 8.33
CA ILE A 184 7.25 15.80 7.50
C ILE A 184 7.54 16.00 6.01
N GLY A 185 7.28 17.21 5.48
CA GLY A 185 7.31 17.47 4.05
C GLY A 185 8.71 17.33 3.45
N ALA A 186 9.67 18.12 3.92
CA ALA A 186 11.04 18.09 3.41
C ALA A 186 11.73 16.72 3.60
N PRO A 187 11.67 16.09 4.80
CA PRO A 187 12.22 14.73 4.97
C PRO A 187 11.48 13.68 4.14
N GLY A 188 10.15 13.75 4.05
CA GLY A 188 9.35 12.83 3.27
C GLY A 188 9.68 12.89 1.78
N PHE A 189 9.92 14.09 1.25
CA PHE A 189 10.33 14.30 -0.15
C PHE A 189 11.74 13.80 -0.42
N VAL A 190 12.73 14.26 0.36
CA VAL A 190 14.15 13.90 0.14
C VAL A 190 14.38 12.39 0.30
N LEU A 191 13.84 11.78 1.36
CA LEU A 191 13.95 10.34 1.58
C LEU A 191 13.15 9.53 0.55
N GLY A 192 12.11 10.13 -0.06
CA GLY A 192 11.35 9.54 -1.16
C GLY A 192 12.12 9.44 -2.47
N LEU A 193 13.09 10.31 -2.71
CA LEU A 193 13.92 10.33 -3.92
C LEU A 193 15.19 9.48 -3.82
N GLU A 194 15.60 9.12 -2.61
CA GLU A 194 16.87 8.42 -2.38
C GLU A 194 16.85 6.99 -2.91
N PRO A 195 17.91 6.52 -3.61
CA PRO A 195 18.02 5.11 -4.02
C PRO A 195 18.09 4.17 -2.79
N ASN A 196 17.19 3.20 -2.71
CA ASN A 196 17.17 2.22 -1.62
C ASN A 196 16.73 0.83 -2.12
N ASN A 197 17.69 0.05 -2.57
CA ASN A 197 17.47 -1.27 -3.14
C ASN A 197 17.49 -2.40 -2.10
N ALA A 198 17.47 -2.07 -0.80
CA ALA A 198 17.48 -3.07 0.26
C ALA A 198 16.25 -4.01 0.15
N ARG A 199 16.47 -5.30 0.43
CA ARG A 199 15.39 -6.28 0.39
C ARG A 199 14.27 -5.91 1.35
N VAL A 200 13.06 -5.77 0.84
CA VAL A 200 11.85 -5.49 1.65
C VAL A 200 11.52 -6.72 2.49
N LYS A 201 11.39 -6.54 3.80
CA LYS A 201 11.03 -7.62 4.74
C LYS A 201 9.73 -7.29 5.46
N GLY A 202 8.86 -8.28 5.65
CA GLY A 202 7.59 -8.12 6.36
C GLY A 202 6.51 -7.39 5.54
N SER A 203 5.39 -7.04 6.19
CA SER A 203 4.30 -6.34 5.52
C SER A 203 4.51 -4.81 5.57
N PHE A 204 4.07 -4.11 4.52
CA PHE A 204 4.16 -2.67 4.38
C PHE A 204 3.58 -1.94 5.61
N LEU A 205 2.33 -2.25 5.95
CA LEU A 205 1.61 -1.59 7.04
C LEU A 205 2.27 -1.81 8.40
N THR A 206 2.73 -3.04 8.67
CA THR A 206 3.43 -3.36 9.93
C THR A 206 4.71 -2.55 10.06
N ASN A 207 5.48 -2.42 8.99
CA ASN A 207 6.72 -1.65 8.99
C ASN A 207 6.48 -0.15 9.20
N VAL A 208 5.45 0.40 8.56
CA VAL A 208 5.04 1.80 8.73
C VAL A 208 4.57 2.06 10.16
N LEU A 209 3.69 1.20 10.71
CA LEU A 209 3.18 1.32 12.09
C LEU A 209 4.29 1.20 13.13
N LYS A 210 5.23 0.27 12.98
CA LYS A 210 6.38 0.12 13.89
C LYS A 210 7.25 1.37 13.97
N ARG A 211 7.28 2.17 12.91
CA ARG A 211 8.02 3.43 12.87
C ARG A 211 7.20 4.60 13.40
N ALA A 212 5.92 4.67 13.04
CA ALA A 212 5.05 5.80 13.37
C ALA A 212 4.54 5.79 14.82
N LEU A 213 4.13 4.63 15.36
CA LEU A 213 3.55 4.53 16.70
C LEU A 213 4.44 5.06 17.82
N PRO A 214 5.74 4.72 17.88
CA PRO A 214 6.60 5.23 18.96
C PRO A 214 6.65 6.75 19.02
N ALA A 215 6.76 7.42 17.89
CA ALA A 215 6.80 8.87 17.81
C ALA A 215 5.46 9.51 18.16
N SER A 216 4.36 8.95 17.65
CA SER A 216 3.01 9.45 17.95
C SER A 216 2.69 9.35 19.44
N ILE A 217 2.99 8.20 20.05
CA ILE A 217 2.77 8.00 21.51
C ILE A 217 3.66 8.94 22.32
N ALA A 218 4.93 9.10 21.93
CA ALA A 218 5.84 10.01 22.63
C ALA A 218 5.33 11.47 22.58
N VAL A 219 4.83 11.95 21.44
CA VAL A 219 4.23 13.30 21.30
C VAL A 219 2.99 13.44 22.18
N ILE A 220 2.08 12.45 22.19
CA ILE A 220 0.86 12.51 23.01
C ILE A 220 1.19 12.55 24.51
N LEU A 221 2.13 11.72 24.97
CA LEU A 221 2.57 11.70 26.37
C LEU A 221 3.29 13.00 26.75
N ALA A 222 4.13 13.54 25.86
CA ALA A 222 4.78 14.82 26.05
C ALA A 222 3.78 15.95 26.17
N ALA A 223 2.80 16.03 25.27
CA ALA A 223 1.76 17.04 25.31
C ALA A 223 0.89 16.95 26.58
N ALA A 224 0.57 15.72 27.03
CA ALA A 224 -0.12 15.52 28.32
C ALA A 224 0.70 16.04 29.50
N LEU A 225 2.02 15.81 29.48
CA LEU A 225 2.93 16.30 30.51
C LEU A 225 3.08 17.84 30.43
N ASP A 226 3.20 18.42 29.24
CA ASP A 226 3.26 19.87 29.02
C ASP A 226 1.98 20.55 29.56
N ILE A 227 0.79 19.99 29.26
CA ILE A 227 -0.49 20.50 29.78
C ILE A 227 -0.55 20.39 31.29
N PHE A 228 -0.11 19.29 31.88
CA PHE A 228 -0.08 19.10 33.32
C PHE A 228 0.84 20.13 33.99
N VAL A 229 2.05 20.29 33.50
CA VAL A 229 3.04 21.26 34.00
C VAL A 229 2.51 22.71 33.85
N ALA A 230 1.93 23.05 32.70
CA ALA A 230 1.36 24.37 32.48
C ALA A 230 0.24 24.71 33.48
N ARG A 231 -0.58 23.73 33.85
CA ARG A 231 -1.63 23.91 34.89
C ARG A 231 -1.07 24.07 36.28
N VAL A 232 -0.07 23.28 36.64
CA VAL A 232 0.55 23.34 37.97
C VAL A 232 1.27 24.66 38.20
N PHE A 233 1.99 25.14 37.19
CA PHE A 233 2.80 26.36 37.26
C PHE A 233 2.08 27.62 36.76
N GLY A 234 0.84 27.52 36.28
CA GLY A 234 0.07 28.66 35.81
C GLY A 234 0.61 29.29 34.53
N PHE A 235 1.17 28.50 33.61
CA PHE A 235 1.73 29.01 32.37
C PHE A 235 0.64 29.52 31.42
N SER A 236 0.98 30.57 30.64
CA SER A 236 0.09 31.07 29.61
C SER A 236 -0.15 30.06 28.49
N GLN A 237 -1.26 30.20 27.76
CA GLN A 237 -1.56 29.35 26.59
C GLN A 237 -0.44 29.43 25.54
N LEU A 238 0.15 30.60 25.33
CA LEU A 238 1.24 30.81 24.39
C LEU A 238 2.52 30.07 24.83
N THR A 239 2.83 30.06 26.14
CA THR A 239 3.94 29.28 26.71
C THR A 239 3.70 27.77 26.52
N LEU A 240 2.49 27.28 26.83
CA LEU A 240 2.11 25.90 26.63
C LEU A 240 2.26 25.47 25.18
N SER A 241 1.74 26.26 24.22
CA SER A 241 1.82 25.94 22.81
C SER A 241 3.27 25.89 22.31
N THR A 242 4.12 26.79 22.79
CA THR A 242 5.56 26.78 22.48
C THR A 242 6.27 25.55 23.04
N MET A 243 5.98 25.15 24.27
CA MET A 243 6.54 23.92 24.85
C MET A 243 6.10 22.68 24.07
N CYS A 244 4.81 22.54 23.77
CA CYS A 244 4.29 21.43 22.96
C CYS A 244 4.85 21.41 21.54
N LEU A 245 5.10 22.57 20.91
CA LEU A 245 5.77 22.65 19.62
C LEU A 245 7.19 22.06 19.69
N LEU A 246 8.00 22.51 20.66
CA LEU A 246 9.39 22.10 20.78
C LEU A 246 9.55 20.63 21.17
N THR A 247 8.71 20.10 22.06
CA THR A 247 8.69 18.68 22.42
C THR A 247 8.26 17.80 21.25
N SER A 248 7.27 18.25 20.44
CA SER A 248 6.85 17.55 19.23
C SER A 248 7.91 17.58 18.13
N CYS A 249 8.62 18.70 17.97
CA CYS A 249 9.79 18.79 17.09
C CYS A 249 10.89 17.82 17.51
N ALA A 250 11.20 17.71 18.80
CA ALA A 250 12.21 16.79 19.32
C ALA A 250 11.85 15.32 19.04
N ALA A 251 10.59 14.92 19.25
CA ALA A 251 10.11 13.58 18.91
C ALA A 251 10.20 13.31 17.40
N SER A 252 9.83 14.29 16.58
CA SER A 252 9.88 14.18 15.11
C SER A 252 11.31 14.09 14.59
N VAL A 253 12.22 14.89 15.12
CA VAL A 253 13.67 14.84 14.81
C VAL A 253 14.25 13.48 15.20
N SER A 254 13.85 12.92 16.34
CA SER A 254 14.25 11.57 16.79
C SER A 254 13.75 10.49 15.82
N LEU A 255 12.53 10.64 15.29
CA LEU A 255 12.00 9.75 14.26
C LEU A 255 12.79 9.87 12.96
N ILE A 256 13.05 11.10 12.49
CA ILE A 256 13.84 11.35 11.27
C ILE A 256 15.23 10.73 11.42
N TRP A 257 15.90 10.93 12.57
CA TRP A 257 17.17 10.28 12.86
C TRP A 257 17.11 8.78 12.70
N ARG A 258 16.10 8.13 13.27
CA ARG A 258 15.94 6.68 13.22
C ARG A 258 15.67 6.16 11.80
N ILE A 259 14.79 6.81 11.03
CA ILE A 259 14.47 6.36 9.65
C ILE A 259 15.59 6.67 8.66
N SER A 260 16.50 7.57 9.02
CA SER A 260 17.67 7.95 8.22
C SER A 260 18.87 7.00 8.43
N GLN A 261 18.77 6.00 9.27
CA GLN A 261 19.84 5.01 9.43
C GLN A 261 19.85 4.00 8.26
N PRO A 262 21.04 3.56 7.78
CA PRO A 262 22.38 4.09 8.04
C PRO A 262 22.56 5.48 7.45
N LEU A 263 23.38 6.33 8.09
CA LEU A 263 23.60 7.70 7.65
C LEU A 263 24.39 7.74 6.34
N THR A 264 23.82 8.38 5.33
CA THR A 264 24.50 8.76 4.09
C THR A 264 24.76 10.28 4.11
N PRO A 265 25.69 10.83 3.30
CA PRO A 265 25.93 12.28 3.27
C PRO A 265 24.65 13.08 3.02
N LEU A 266 23.78 12.62 2.12
CA LEU A 266 22.49 13.25 1.84
C LEU A 266 21.60 13.31 3.09
N ARG A 267 21.55 12.23 3.87
CA ARG A 267 20.73 12.16 5.09
C ARG A 267 21.28 13.02 6.22
N VAL A 268 22.61 13.16 6.29
CA VAL A 268 23.25 14.10 7.24
C VAL A 268 22.89 15.54 6.88
N VAL A 269 23.01 15.91 5.60
CA VAL A 269 22.59 17.24 5.12
C VAL A 269 21.12 17.50 5.40
N LEU A 270 20.25 16.52 5.12
CA LEU A 270 18.82 16.62 5.45
C LEU A 270 18.59 16.85 6.94
N PHE A 271 19.27 16.08 7.80
CA PHE A 271 19.11 16.19 9.25
C PHE A 271 19.55 17.58 9.74
N VAL A 272 20.70 18.06 9.27
CA VAL A 272 21.19 19.42 9.57
C VAL A 272 20.21 20.48 9.08
N PHE A 273 19.69 20.34 7.85
CA PHE A 273 18.68 21.23 7.30
C PHE A 273 17.41 21.30 8.16
N VAL A 274 16.92 20.16 8.61
CA VAL A 274 15.72 20.09 9.47
C VAL A 274 15.97 20.79 10.80
N VAL A 275 17.08 20.46 11.48
CA VAL A 275 17.41 21.06 12.78
C VAL A 275 17.67 22.57 12.65
N ALA A 276 18.46 22.98 11.67
CA ALA A 276 18.72 24.38 11.41
C ALA A 276 17.45 25.16 11.04
N GLY A 277 16.58 24.57 10.23
CA GLY A 277 15.30 25.16 9.85
C GLY A 277 14.35 25.36 11.04
N ILE A 278 14.24 24.37 11.93
CA ILE A 278 13.46 24.49 13.16
C ILE A 278 14.04 25.60 14.04
N LEU A 279 15.36 25.62 14.26
CA LEU A 279 16.02 26.65 15.07
C LEU A 279 15.85 28.05 14.47
N THR A 280 16.01 28.19 13.14
CA THR A 280 15.78 29.47 12.44
C THR A 280 14.31 29.92 12.59
N GLY A 281 13.36 29.01 12.47
CA GLY A 281 11.94 29.31 12.69
C GLY A 281 11.66 29.80 14.12
N VAL A 282 12.19 29.09 15.10
CA VAL A 282 11.93 29.38 16.53
C VAL A 282 12.62 30.66 16.98
N ILE A 283 13.88 30.90 16.57
CA ILE A 283 14.68 32.03 17.03
C ILE A 283 14.51 33.24 16.11
N GLY A 284 14.44 33.02 14.80
CA GLY A 284 14.41 34.10 13.80
C GLY A 284 13.03 34.72 13.55
N PHE A 285 11.96 33.92 13.76
CA PHE A 285 10.56 34.33 13.46
C PHE A 285 9.58 34.04 14.61
N PRO A 286 9.91 34.41 15.88
CA PRO A 286 9.07 34.07 17.01
C PRO A 286 7.68 34.71 16.94
N GLU A 287 7.57 35.95 16.52
CA GLU A 287 6.29 36.65 16.40
C GLU A 287 5.40 36.02 15.31
N LEU A 288 5.97 35.70 14.15
CA LEU A 288 5.25 35.07 13.04
C LEU A 288 4.71 33.69 13.43
N LEU A 289 5.46 32.91 14.19
CA LEU A 289 5.08 31.56 14.61
C LEU A 289 4.37 31.51 15.97
N SER A 290 4.02 32.66 16.54
CA SER A 290 3.40 32.78 17.87
C SER A 290 4.18 31.98 18.91
N ILE A 291 5.47 32.24 19.04
CA ILE A 291 6.39 31.59 19.98
C ILE A 291 6.64 32.50 21.19
N ALA A 292 6.38 31.98 22.40
CA ALA A 292 6.63 32.70 23.64
C ALA A 292 8.13 32.76 23.95
N SER A 293 8.56 33.90 24.50
CA SER A 293 9.86 33.97 25.19
C SER A 293 9.81 33.15 26.47
N LEU A 294 10.63 32.11 26.56
CA LEU A 294 10.67 31.24 27.74
C LEU A 294 11.65 31.78 28.79
N SER A 295 11.24 31.82 30.05
CA SER A 295 12.12 32.08 31.17
C SER A 295 13.11 30.94 31.38
N ILE A 296 14.20 31.19 32.13
CA ILE A 296 15.22 30.15 32.43
C ILE A 296 14.59 28.92 33.06
N SER A 297 13.67 29.10 34.03
CA SER A 297 12.94 28.00 34.67
C SER A 297 12.12 27.19 33.70
N GLN A 298 11.41 27.83 32.76
CA GLN A 298 10.63 27.18 31.71
C GLN A 298 11.54 26.42 30.74
N MET A 299 12.71 26.97 30.39
CA MET A 299 13.72 26.28 29.57
C MET A 299 14.24 25.00 30.23
N VAL A 300 14.50 25.04 31.55
CA VAL A 300 14.93 23.85 32.28
C VAL A 300 13.84 22.78 32.30
N ILE A 301 12.59 23.16 32.57
CA ILE A 301 11.43 22.26 32.54
C ILE A 301 11.29 21.65 31.14
N LEU A 302 11.34 22.49 30.10
CA LEU A 302 11.28 22.03 28.71
C LEU A 302 12.40 21.03 28.38
N ALA A 303 13.64 21.30 28.80
CA ALA A 303 14.76 20.38 28.58
C ALA A 303 14.50 19.00 29.20
N VAL A 304 13.95 18.96 30.41
CA VAL A 304 13.58 17.71 31.08
C VAL A 304 12.50 16.96 30.30
N ILE A 305 11.47 17.67 29.83
CA ILE A 305 10.38 17.06 29.04
C ILE A 305 10.90 16.56 27.68
N VAL A 306 11.79 17.28 27.03
CA VAL A 306 12.44 16.85 25.77
C VAL A 306 13.24 15.56 25.99
N VAL A 307 14.06 15.50 27.04
CA VAL A 307 14.83 14.28 27.39
C VAL A 307 13.90 13.11 27.69
N PHE A 308 12.83 13.35 28.43
CA PHE A 308 11.78 12.35 28.69
C PHE A 308 11.16 11.86 27.38
N THR A 309 10.74 12.78 26.50
CA THR A 309 10.11 12.48 25.20
C THR A 309 11.02 11.64 24.32
N CYS A 310 12.29 12.02 24.18
CA CYS A 310 13.28 11.26 23.43
C CYS A 310 13.49 9.86 24.05
N SER A 311 13.57 9.76 25.37
CA SER A 311 13.76 8.50 26.08
C SER A 311 12.57 7.54 25.86
N VAL A 312 11.35 8.05 25.98
CA VAL A 312 10.11 7.30 25.67
C VAL A 312 10.10 6.84 24.22
N PHE A 313 10.42 7.73 23.28
CA PHE A 313 10.50 7.39 21.87
C PHE A 313 11.44 6.23 21.61
N PHE A 314 12.71 6.33 22.04
CA PHE A 314 13.71 5.29 21.79
C PHE A 314 13.37 3.96 22.50
N LYS A 315 12.82 4.00 23.71
CA LYS A 315 12.38 2.82 24.44
C LYS A 315 11.22 2.10 23.70
N LEU A 316 10.20 2.84 23.30
CA LEU A 316 9.08 2.29 22.52
C LEU A 316 9.54 1.78 21.16
N ALA A 317 10.45 2.50 20.50
CA ALA A 317 11.02 2.12 19.23
C ALA A 317 11.78 0.79 19.31
N THR A 318 12.61 0.60 20.33
CA THR A 318 13.35 -0.66 20.57
C THR A 318 12.39 -1.81 20.91
N MET A 319 11.37 -1.53 21.69
CA MET A 319 10.33 -2.52 22.01
C MET A 319 9.58 -2.97 20.75
N MET A 320 9.23 -2.04 19.84
CA MET A 320 8.58 -2.37 18.58
C MET A 320 9.48 -3.18 17.64
N ASP A 321 10.80 -2.97 17.67
CA ASP A 321 11.75 -3.77 16.88
C ASP A 321 11.90 -5.19 17.43
N SER A 322 11.85 -5.36 18.76
CA SER A 322 11.93 -6.68 19.42
C SER A 322 10.67 -7.54 19.20
N LEU A 323 9.53 -6.94 18.83
CA LEU A 323 8.34 -7.65 18.41
C LEU A 323 8.63 -8.37 17.09
N LYS A 324 9.14 -9.63 17.18
CA LYS A 324 9.33 -10.51 16.01
C LYS A 324 8.02 -10.56 15.24
N PRO A 325 8.03 -10.41 13.92
CA PRO A 325 6.85 -10.68 13.12
C PRO A 325 6.43 -12.11 13.45
N ARG A 326 5.27 -12.27 14.07
CA ARG A 326 4.66 -13.58 14.26
C ARG A 326 4.63 -14.16 12.84
N ARG A 327 5.38 -15.25 12.59
CA ARG A 327 5.27 -16.01 11.36
C ARG A 327 3.85 -16.53 11.30
N ARG A 328 2.93 -15.68 10.87
CA ARG A 328 1.73 -16.15 10.21
C ARG A 328 2.28 -16.74 8.92
N HIS A 329 2.29 -18.06 8.83
CA HIS A 329 2.13 -18.70 7.53
C HIS A 329 1.05 -17.85 6.86
N ALA A 330 1.41 -17.19 5.78
CA ALA A 330 0.47 -16.43 5.00
C ALA A 330 -0.49 -17.46 4.38
N ALA A 331 -1.47 -17.85 5.18
CA ALA A 331 -2.73 -18.27 4.65
C ALA A 331 -3.32 -16.99 4.06
N THR A 332 -2.97 -16.69 2.82
CA THR A 332 -3.67 -15.76 1.95
C THR A 332 -5.03 -16.38 1.66
N GLY A 333 -5.86 -16.34 2.70
CA GLY A 333 -7.26 -16.75 2.64
C GLY A 333 -8.14 -15.54 2.45
N PHE A 334 -7.97 -14.79 1.38
CA PHE A 334 -9.06 -14.06 0.78
C PHE A 334 -9.86 -15.08 -0.04
N GLY A 335 -10.77 -15.80 0.62
CA GLY A 335 -11.59 -16.84 -0.04
C GLY A 335 -11.94 -18.05 0.80
N ARG A 336 -11.88 -17.98 2.12
CA ARG A 336 -12.56 -18.97 2.96
C ARG A 336 -13.96 -18.45 3.28
N GLY A 337 -14.91 -18.93 2.50
CA GLY A 337 -16.32 -18.91 2.90
C GLY A 337 -16.44 -19.42 4.33
N VAL A 338 -17.03 -18.62 5.19
CA VAL A 338 -17.40 -18.99 6.55
C VAL A 338 -18.34 -20.18 6.44
N ARG A 339 -17.82 -21.38 6.66
CA ARG A 339 -18.62 -22.57 6.81
C ARG A 339 -19.25 -22.49 8.20
N VAL A 340 -20.42 -21.86 8.29
CA VAL A 340 -21.24 -21.85 9.50
C VAL A 340 -21.71 -23.28 9.73
N ARG A 341 -21.12 -23.95 10.70
CA ARG A 341 -21.61 -25.22 11.22
C ARG A 341 -22.85 -24.91 12.07
N LEU A 342 -24.03 -25.11 11.51
CA LEU A 342 -25.28 -25.08 12.26
C LEU A 342 -25.29 -26.25 13.25
N GLY A 343 -24.79 -25.99 14.46
CA GLY A 343 -25.03 -26.83 15.62
C GLY A 343 -26.43 -26.54 16.15
N ARG A 344 -27.31 -27.55 16.22
CA ARG A 344 -28.55 -27.51 16.98
C ARG A 344 -28.25 -27.28 18.45
N GLY A 345 -28.62 -26.11 18.98
CA GLY A 345 -28.51 -25.78 20.40
C GLY A 345 -28.93 -24.34 20.63
N GLY A 346 -30.09 -24.13 21.27
CA GLY A 346 -30.67 -22.83 21.54
C GLY A 346 -29.83 -22.01 22.52
N GLY A 347 -29.43 -20.82 22.10
CA GLY A 347 -28.80 -19.81 22.92
C GLY A 347 -29.00 -18.43 22.30
N LYS A 348 -29.52 -17.50 23.07
CA LYS A 348 -29.82 -16.12 22.68
C LYS A 348 -28.59 -15.41 22.10
N VAL A 349 -28.68 -14.96 20.85
CA VAL A 349 -27.63 -14.17 20.17
C VAL A 349 -27.83 -12.68 20.46
N SER A 350 -26.80 -12.04 20.99
CA SER A 350 -26.77 -10.61 21.23
C SER A 350 -26.65 -9.80 19.93
N SER A 351 -27.18 -8.59 19.93
CA SER A 351 -27.52 -7.73 18.79
C SER A 351 -26.37 -7.12 17.97
N THR A 352 -25.12 -7.58 18.12
CA THR A 352 -23.96 -6.99 17.44
C THR A 352 -23.73 -7.52 16.00
N GLY A 353 -24.37 -8.64 15.63
CA GLY A 353 -24.24 -9.24 14.29
C GLY A 353 -24.95 -8.50 13.17
N SER A 354 -25.97 -7.71 13.49
CA SER A 354 -26.88 -7.09 12.49
C SER A 354 -26.23 -5.93 11.70
N THR A 355 -25.22 -5.28 12.26
CA THR A 355 -24.56 -4.10 11.62
C THR A 355 -23.53 -4.55 10.59
N VAL A 356 -22.76 -5.59 10.89
CA VAL A 356 -21.75 -6.14 9.97
C VAL A 356 -22.42 -6.83 8.77
N GLU A 357 -23.52 -7.53 9.01
CA GLU A 357 -24.28 -8.18 7.95
C GLU A 357 -24.97 -7.18 7.01
N ARG A 358 -25.49 -6.07 7.55
CA ARG A 358 -26.05 -4.97 6.75
C ARG A 358 -24.97 -4.24 5.93
N PHE A 359 -23.77 -4.07 6.49
CA PHE A 359 -22.65 -3.50 5.75
C PHE A 359 -22.17 -4.42 4.62
N ALA A 360 -22.02 -5.72 4.88
CA ALA A 360 -21.64 -6.71 3.88
C ALA A 360 -22.68 -6.81 2.74
N LYS A 361 -23.99 -6.76 3.04
CA LYS A 361 -25.07 -6.74 2.04
C LYS A 361 -25.03 -5.46 1.18
N ARG A 362 -24.72 -4.28 1.78
CA ARG A 362 -24.56 -3.03 0.99
C ARG A 362 -23.38 -3.08 0.05
N VAL A 363 -22.22 -3.57 0.52
CA VAL A 363 -21.03 -3.72 -0.32
C VAL A 363 -21.26 -4.72 -1.46
N ALA A 364 -21.94 -5.84 -1.18
CA ALA A 364 -22.28 -6.82 -2.21
C ALA A 364 -23.27 -6.25 -3.26
N ALA A 365 -24.26 -5.45 -2.84
CA ALA A 365 -25.19 -4.78 -3.75
C ALA A 365 -24.49 -3.73 -4.63
N ASP A 366 -23.58 -2.91 -4.06
CA ASP A 366 -22.81 -1.92 -4.82
C ASP A 366 -21.89 -2.60 -5.85
N MET A 367 -21.26 -3.72 -5.50
CA MET A 367 -20.45 -4.52 -6.44
C MET A 367 -21.29 -5.16 -7.56
N ALA A 368 -22.50 -5.61 -7.26
CA ALA A 368 -23.40 -6.15 -8.28
C ALA A 368 -23.83 -5.06 -9.27
N GLN A 369 -24.18 -3.88 -8.77
CA GLN A 369 -24.58 -2.75 -9.59
C GLN A 369 -23.45 -2.25 -10.50
N ARG A 370 -22.21 -2.17 -9.99
CA ARG A 370 -21.03 -1.85 -10.80
C ARG A 370 -20.74 -2.89 -11.90
N ARG A 371 -21.08 -4.17 -11.66
CA ARG A 371 -20.97 -5.21 -12.69
C ARG A 371 -22.01 -5.02 -13.79
N GLU A 372 -23.25 -4.72 -13.41
CA GLU A 372 -24.32 -4.43 -14.39
C GLU A 372 -24.04 -3.19 -15.22
N ASP A 373 -23.55 -2.10 -14.59
CA ASP A 373 -23.15 -0.87 -15.29
C ASP A 373 -21.99 -1.11 -16.25
N ARG A 374 -21.04 -1.98 -15.88
CA ARG A 374 -19.92 -2.35 -16.75
C ARG A 374 -20.37 -3.16 -17.95
N THR A 375 -21.24 -4.16 -17.74
CA THR A 375 -21.78 -4.97 -18.84
C THR A 375 -22.66 -4.14 -19.78
N ALA A 376 -23.40 -3.16 -19.23
CA ALA A 376 -24.19 -2.22 -20.04
C ALA A 376 -23.30 -1.34 -20.93
N ARG A 377 -22.21 -0.77 -20.38
CA ARG A 377 -21.24 0.02 -21.15
C ARG A 377 -20.50 -0.80 -22.22
N GLU A 378 -20.15 -2.05 -21.90
CA GLU A 378 -19.54 -2.97 -22.88
C GLU A 378 -20.52 -3.35 -24.01
N ALA A 379 -21.80 -3.49 -23.68
CA ALA A 379 -22.84 -3.73 -24.69
C ALA A 379 -23.09 -2.50 -25.57
N GLU A 380 -23.09 -1.32 -24.99
CA GLU A 380 -23.23 -0.04 -25.72
C GLU A 380 -22.02 0.23 -26.62
N ALA A 381 -20.79 -0.05 -26.14
CA ALA A 381 -19.58 0.05 -26.96
C ALA A 381 -19.61 -0.91 -28.15
N ARG A 382 -20.05 -2.16 -27.97
CA ARG A 382 -20.24 -3.13 -29.08
C ARG A 382 -21.33 -2.71 -30.06
N ALA A 383 -22.40 -2.08 -29.56
CA ALA A 383 -23.45 -1.55 -30.42
C ALA A 383 -22.95 -0.39 -31.31
N LEU A 384 -22.10 0.48 -30.77
CA LEU A 384 -21.45 1.58 -31.51
C LEU A 384 -20.43 1.06 -32.53
N GLU A 385 -19.66 0.02 -32.19
CA GLU A 385 -18.75 -0.63 -33.13
C GLU A 385 -19.49 -1.33 -34.28
N GLY A 386 -20.66 -1.96 -34.02
CA GLY A 386 -21.52 -2.58 -35.02
C GLY A 386 -22.13 -1.56 -36.02
N VAL A 387 -22.44 -0.35 -35.53
CA VAL A 387 -22.93 0.76 -36.39
C VAL A 387 -21.81 1.30 -37.30
N ALA A 388 -20.56 1.33 -36.78
CA ALA A 388 -19.39 1.77 -37.55
C ALA A 388 -19.02 0.76 -38.70
N GLN A 389 -19.42 -0.52 -38.59
CA GLN A 389 -19.15 -1.58 -39.55
C GLN A 389 -20.33 -1.86 -40.52
N GLY A 390 -21.38 -1.05 -40.53
CA GLY A 390 -22.46 -1.10 -41.55
C GLY A 390 -23.40 -2.30 -41.47
N GLN A 391 -23.55 -2.95 -40.32
CA GLN A 391 -24.50 -4.06 -40.15
C GLN A 391 -25.90 -3.57 -39.73
N PRO A 392 -27.01 -4.14 -40.29
CA PRO A 392 -28.37 -3.68 -40.02
C PRO A 392 -28.83 -4.06 -38.59
N GLN A 393 -29.45 -3.09 -37.94
CA GLN A 393 -29.94 -3.22 -36.55
C GLN A 393 -30.99 -4.34 -36.38
N PRO A 394 -30.94 -5.12 -35.28
CA PRO A 394 -32.02 -6.06 -34.97
C PRO A 394 -33.26 -5.31 -34.49
N LYS A 395 -34.42 -5.57 -35.13
CA LYS A 395 -35.73 -5.01 -34.78
C LYS A 395 -36.13 -5.30 -33.33
N LYS A 396 -36.39 -4.25 -32.54
CA LYS A 396 -36.92 -4.35 -31.17
C LYS A 396 -38.28 -5.06 -31.18
N LYS A 397 -38.36 -6.24 -30.54
CA LYS A 397 -39.64 -6.89 -30.17
C LYS A 397 -40.29 -6.08 -29.06
N LYS A 398 -41.52 -5.59 -29.28
CA LYS A 398 -42.38 -4.98 -28.26
C LYS A 398 -42.78 -6.05 -27.27
N SER A 399 -42.39 -5.94 -25.99
CA SER A 399 -42.95 -6.67 -24.89
C SER A 399 -44.01 -5.82 -24.19
N ALA A 400 -45.19 -6.42 -24.01
CA ALA A 400 -46.36 -5.81 -23.40
C ALA A 400 -46.24 -5.74 -21.90
N GLY A 401 -46.66 -4.62 -21.32
CA GLY A 401 -47.42 -4.48 -20.10
C GLY A 401 -46.75 -4.81 -18.77
N ALA A 402 -46.23 -3.83 -18.06
CA ALA A 402 -46.21 -3.79 -16.60
C ALA A 402 -46.55 -2.37 -16.12
N LYS A 403 -47.54 -2.29 -15.23
CA LYS A 403 -48.15 -1.07 -14.67
C LYS A 403 -47.15 -0.22 -13.92
N ARG A 404 -47.04 1.07 -14.28
CA ARG A 404 -46.36 2.10 -13.52
C ARG A 404 -47.24 2.62 -12.40
N SER A 405 -46.79 2.57 -11.15
CA SER A 405 -47.28 3.40 -10.07
C SER A 405 -46.53 4.76 -10.13
N ARG A 406 -47.34 5.83 -10.22
CA ARG A 406 -46.87 7.23 -10.17
C ARG A 406 -46.40 7.58 -8.76
N VAL A 407 -45.19 8.12 -8.63
CA VAL A 407 -44.82 9.01 -7.52
C VAL A 407 -44.27 10.29 -8.15
N THR A 408 -45.05 11.35 -8.02
CA THR A 408 -44.71 12.73 -8.39
C THR A 408 -43.80 13.32 -7.33
N LYS A 409 -42.62 13.84 -7.70
CA LYS A 409 -41.93 14.91 -6.97
C LYS A 409 -41.38 15.94 -7.95
N SER A 410 -41.78 17.20 -7.66
CA SER A 410 -41.50 18.43 -8.39
C SER A 410 -40.00 18.74 -8.48
N ALA A 411 -39.56 19.12 -9.67
CA ALA A 411 -38.25 19.71 -9.89
C ALA A 411 -38.39 21.23 -9.98
N GLN A 412 -37.70 21.96 -9.10
CA GLN A 412 -37.43 23.39 -9.28
C GLN A 412 -36.06 23.52 -9.96
N GLY A 413 -36.04 24.33 -11.01
CA GLY A 413 -34.88 24.49 -11.89
C GLY A 413 -33.81 25.41 -11.33
N ILE A 414 -32.58 25.12 -11.73
CA ILE A 414 -31.46 26.06 -11.68
C ILE A 414 -30.99 26.31 -13.11
N LYS A 415 -31.19 27.55 -13.60
CA LYS A 415 -30.60 28.06 -14.83
C LYS A 415 -29.14 28.42 -14.59
N VAL A 416 -28.23 27.85 -15.33
CA VAL A 416 -26.85 28.32 -15.45
C VAL A 416 -26.68 28.94 -16.82
N SER A 417 -26.43 30.28 -16.83
CA SER A 417 -26.12 31.05 -18.05
C SER A 417 -24.61 31.02 -18.30
N MET A 418 -24.22 30.66 -19.52
CA MET A 418 -22.85 30.84 -20.02
C MET A 418 -22.67 32.23 -20.63
N PRO A 419 -21.54 32.91 -20.45
CA PRO A 419 -21.23 34.14 -21.14
C PRO A 419 -20.64 33.88 -22.54
N SER A 420 -21.18 34.64 -23.52
CA SER A 420 -20.76 34.65 -24.91
C SER A 420 -19.37 35.28 -25.10
N LYS A 421 -18.53 34.66 -25.89
CA LYS A 421 -17.29 35.28 -26.41
C LYS A 421 -17.63 36.33 -27.47
N LYS A 422 -17.20 37.58 -27.24
CA LYS A 422 -17.05 38.62 -28.27
C LYS A 422 -15.60 38.60 -28.80
N LYS A 423 -15.50 38.58 -30.12
CA LYS A 423 -14.29 38.85 -30.91
C LYS A 423 -13.88 40.31 -30.75
N LYS A 424 -12.63 40.56 -30.52
CA LYS A 424 -11.79 41.51 -31.29
C LYS A 424 -10.35 41.08 -31.09
#